data_abebf7f4bc48f958fb4961b0e8b0fa35
#
_entry.id   abebf7f4bc48f958fb4961b0e8b0fa35
#
_cell.length_a   1.000
_cell.length_b   1.000
_cell.length_c   1.000
_cell.angle_alpha   90.00
_cell.angle_beta   90.00
_cell.angle_gamma   90.00
#
_symmetry.space_group_name_H-M   'P 1'
#
loop_
_entity.id
_entity.type
_entity.pdbx_description
1 polymer ?
#
loop_
_entity_poly.entity_id
_entity_poly.type
_entity_poly.pdbx_seq_one_letter_code
_entity_poly.pdbx_strand_id
1 'polypeptide(L)'
;MIPAAPAASPSLFLVVLGGRVPAAHIELHDVRFVVGATIDDTLPALRRQWFGARRGLHLDSWMRVRSVAGYRVELRPEPFTGAERLWFVNMGGYDPAQLAERHAFGLVVATSAQAARVAARGQLLPDALHRHLDDLHGVEAALAGATGAGAAWAGTEPALALQHGLELDAGAGGRQPLALHLIPDGSHQPLLPDWYGYRPI
;
A
#
# COMPACT_ATOMS: atom_id res chain seq x y z
N MET A 1 19.37 32.19 -16.57
CA MET A 1 18.39 31.61 -15.63
C MET A 1 18.06 30.23 -16.15
N ILE A 2 18.55 29.16 -15.53
CA ILE A 2 18.26 27.78 -15.92
C ILE A 2 16.82 27.51 -15.46
N PRO A 3 15.89 27.07 -16.33
CA PRO A 3 14.56 26.71 -15.90
C PRO A 3 14.65 25.57 -14.87
N ALA A 4 13.95 25.71 -13.74
CA ALA A 4 13.85 24.65 -12.75
C ALA A 4 13.32 23.38 -13.45
N ALA A 5 13.97 22.25 -13.21
CA ALA A 5 13.47 20.97 -13.69
C ALA A 5 12.02 20.80 -13.23
N PRO A 6 11.11 20.29 -14.09
CA PRO A 6 9.73 20.07 -13.70
C PRO A 6 9.72 19.18 -12.45
N ALA A 7 8.93 19.57 -11.43
CA ALA A 7 8.76 18.77 -10.24
C ALA A 7 8.34 17.35 -10.64
N ALA A 8 9.02 16.35 -10.10
CA ALA A 8 8.70 14.95 -10.39
C ALA A 8 7.24 14.68 -10.00
N SER A 9 6.48 14.07 -10.90
CA SER A 9 5.09 13.73 -10.65
C SER A 9 4.98 12.77 -9.45
N PRO A 10 3.97 12.97 -8.59
CA PRO A 10 3.74 12.10 -7.44
C PRO A 10 3.50 10.65 -7.90
N SER A 11 3.96 9.72 -7.09
CA SER A 11 3.85 8.28 -7.34
C SER A 11 3.34 7.57 -6.10
N LEU A 12 2.61 6.48 -6.32
CA LEU A 12 2.22 5.57 -5.26
C LEU A 12 3.41 4.66 -4.91
N PHE A 13 3.73 4.58 -3.63
CA PHE A 13 4.70 3.63 -3.08
C PHE A 13 4.01 2.62 -2.18
N LEU A 14 4.38 1.35 -2.35
CA LEU A 14 4.17 0.29 -1.38
C LEU A 14 5.48 0.16 -0.60
N VAL A 15 5.38 0.24 0.73
CA VAL A 15 6.54 0.26 1.63
C VAL A 15 6.36 -0.80 2.71
N VAL A 16 7.40 -1.59 2.95
CA VAL A 16 7.48 -2.48 4.11
C VAL A 16 8.28 -1.78 5.18
N LEU A 17 7.65 -1.61 6.34
CA LEU A 17 8.26 -1.08 7.54
C LEU A 17 8.58 -2.21 8.51
N GLY A 18 9.73 -2.13 9.17
CA GLY A 18 10.10 -2.97 10.28
C GLY A 18 10.27 -2.15 11.56
N GLY A 19 10.00 -2.76 12.70
CA GLY A 19 10.22 -2.09 13.98
C GLY A 19 9.65 -2.85 15.18
N ARG A 20 9.94 -2.32 16.37
CA ARG A 20 9.53 -2.95 17.62
C ARG A 20 8.20 -2.43 18.11
N VAL A 21 7.39 -3.36 18.65
CA VAL A 21 6.17 -3.04 19.39
C VAL A 21 6.40 -3.46 20.86
N PRO A 22 5.94 -2.66 21.84
CA PRO A 22 6.07 -3.02 23.26
C PRO A 22 5.52 -4.41 23.54
N ALA A 23 6.26 -5.18 24.34
CA ALA A 23 5.94 -6.56 24.72
C ALA A 23 6.00 -7.61 23.59
N ALA A 24 6.35 -7.25 22.35
CA ALA A 24 6.63 -8.24 21.31
C ALA A 24 8.02 -8.86 21.49
N HIS A 25 8.14 -10.18 21.32
CA HIS A 25 9.43 -10.89 21.37
C HIS A 25 10.20 -10.82 20.06
N ILE A 26 9.49 -10.66 18.94
CA ILE A 26 10.06 -10.51 17.60
C ILE A 26 9.74 -9.12 17.05
N GLU A 27 10.51 -8.69 16.07
CA GLU A 27 10.23 -7.51 15.30
C GLU A 27 8.97 -7.71 14.46
N LEU A 28 8.15 -6.65 14.32
CA LEU A 28 6.98 -6.68 13.48
C LEU A 28 7.25 -5.94 12.17
N HIS A 29 6.67 -6.46 11.12
CA HIS A 29 6.72 -5.86 9.80
C HIS A 29 5.30 -5.51 9.34
N ASP A 30 5.17 -4.40 8.63
CA ASP A 30 3.87 -3.94 8.17
C ASP A 30 3.97 -3.23 6.81
N VAL A 31 2.91 -3.30 6.03
CA VAL A 31 2.83 -2.70 4.71
C VAL A 31 2.12 -1.36 4.78
N ARG A 32 2.69 -0.34 4.15
CA ARG A 32 2.10 1.00 4.07
C ARG A 32 2.04 1.48 2.63
N PHE A 33 0.99 2.24 2.34
CA PHE A 33 0.85 2.97 1.09
C PHE A 33 1.06 4.45 1.35
N VAL A 34 1.91 5.07 0.55
CA VAL A 34 2.20 6.50 0.64
C VAL A 34 2.39 7.09 -0.75
N VAL A 35 2.20 8.39 -0.85
CA VAL A 35 2.36 9.13 -2.10
C VAL A 35 3.41 10.21 -1.92
N GLY A 36 4.30 10.33 -2.88
CA GLY A 36 5.36 11.34 -2.93
C GLY A 36 6.03 11.40 -4.30
N ALA A 37 6.83 12.41 -4.56
CA ALA A 37 7.67 12.47 -5.76
C ALA A 37 8.84 11.48 -5.63
N THR A 38 9.38 11.35 -4.43
CA THR A 38 10.43 10.41 -4.04
C THR A 38 10.03 9.66 -2.78
N ILE A 39 10.73 8.58 -2.46
CA ILE A 39 10.51 7.85 -1.20
C ILE A 39 10.84 8.73 0.02
N ASP A 40 11.81 9.63 -0.09
CA ASP A 40 12.21 10.51 0.99
C ASP A 40 11.10 11.49 1.39
N ASP A 41 10.31 11.94 0.44
CA ASP A 41 9.16 12.82 0.68
C ASP A 41 8.07 12.13 1.52
N THR A 42 8.06 10.79 1.53
CA THR A 42 7.05 9.99 2.23
C THR A 42 7.42 9.66 3.68
N LEU A 43 8.68 9.86 4.09
CA LEU A 43 9.15 9.47 5.42
C LEU A 43 8.36 10.10 6.58
N PRO A 44 7.94 11.38 6.53
CA PRO A 44 7.11 11.94 7.60
C PRO A 44 5.76 11.21 7.74
N ALA A 45 5.13 10.82 6.62
CA ALA A 45 3.89 10.07 6.63
C ALA A 45 4.08 8.66 7.19
N LEU A 46 5.12 7.95 6.77
CA LEU A 46 5.47 6.61 7.26
C LEU A 46 5.71 6.60 8.77
N ARG A 47 6.45 7.58 9.30
CA ARG A 47 6.65 7.73 10.75
C ARG A 47 5.35 7.97 11.52
N ARG A 48 4.37 8.68 10.94
CA ARG A 48 3.07 8.90 11.57
C ARG A 48 2.20 7.64 11.57
N GLN A 49 2.27 6.86 10.49
CA GLN A 49 1.48 5.64 10.32
C GLN A 49 1.98 4.45 11.16
N TRP A 50 3.23 4.50 11.61
CA TRP A 50 3.78 3.42 12.42
C TRP A 50 3.13 3.38 13.82
N PHE A 51 2.66 2.21 14.20
CA PHE A 51 1.92 1.98 15.45
C PHE A 51 2.80 1.50 16.62
N GLY A 52 4.06 1.18 16.36
CA GLY A 52 5.03 0.70 17.35
C GLY A 52 5.95 1.80 17.90
N ALA A 53 7.04 1.38 18.51
CA ALA A 53 8.07 2.29 19.00
C ALA A 53 8.77 2.99 17.83
N ARG A 54 8.97 4.31 17.96
CA ARG A 54 9.72 5.08 16.94
C ARG A 54 11.19 4.72 16.90
N ARG A 55 11.75 4.36 18.06
CA ARG A 55 13.14 3.90 18.14
C ARG A 55 13.28 2.54 17.47
N GLY A 56 14.13 2.46 16.45
CA GLY A 56 14.35 1.26 15.66
C GLY A 56 13.36 1.07 14.50
N LEU A 57 12.49 2.05 14.23
CA LEU A 57 11.68 2.06 13.02
C LEU A 57 12.57 2.22 11.79
N HIS A 58 12.36 1.39 10.78
CA HIS A 58 13.14 1.39 9.54
C HIS A 58 12.31 0.96 8.34
N LEU A 59 12.83 1.26 7.16
CA LEU A 59 12.37 0.68 5.91
C LEU A 59 13.10 -0.66 5.70
N ASP A 60 12.37 -1.70 5.35
CA ASP A 60 12.91 -2.97 4.84
C ASP A 60 12.96 -2.98 3.33
N SER A 61 11.90 -2.49 2.72
CA SER A 61 11.82 -2.39 1.27
C SER A 61 10.76 -1.39 0.83
N TRP A 62 10.84 -0.99 -0.40
CA TRP A 62 9.77 -0.25 -1.07
C TRP A 62 9.78 -0.51 -2.58
N MET A 63 8.62 -0.35 -3.18
CA MET A 63 8.48 -0.30 -4.63
C MET A 63 7.56 0.84 -5.03
N ARG A 64 7.85 1.46 -6.18
CA ARG A 64 6.90 2.34 -6.85
C ARG A 64 5.89 1.48 -7.61
N VAL A 65 4.62 1.63 -7.30
CA VAL A 65 3.54 0.90 -7.97
C VAL A 65 3.25 1.58 -9.31
N ARG A 66 3.78 1.00 -10.39
CA ARG A 66 3.65 1.54 -11.76
C ARG A 66 2.54 0.87 -12.54
N SER A 67 2.37 -0.44 -12.32
CA SER A 67 1.31 -1.22 -12.97
C SER A 67 0.96 -2.46 -12.16
N VAL A 68 -0.30 -2.89 -12.26
CA VAL A 68 -0.83 -4.10 -11.61
C VAL A 68 -1.82 -4.78 -12.57
N ALA A 69 -1.61 -6.06 -12.83
CA ALA A 69 -2.57 -6.93 -13.52
C ALA A 69 -3.13 -6.38 -14.84
N GLY A 70 -2.30 -5.78 -15.68
CA GLY A 70 -2.69 -5.23 -16.98
C GLY A 70 -3.14 -3.77 -16.95
N TYR A 71 -3.01 -3.11 -15.79
CA TYR A 71 -3.36 -1.69 -15.63
C TYR A 71 -2.16 -0.88 -15.19
N ARG A 72 -1.91 0.23 -15.85
CA ARG A 72 -0.98 1.25 -15.40
C ARG A 72 -1.61 2.08 -14.28
N VAL A 73 -0.84 2.33 -13.23
CA VAL A 73 -1.25 3.09 -12.05
C VAL A 73 -0.75 4.52 -12.16
N GLU A 74 -1.67 5.48 -12.12
CA GLU A 74 -1.36 6.90 -12.14
C GLU A 74 -2.10 7.65 -11.04
N LEU A 75 -1.52 8.76 -10.60
CA LEU A 75 -2.15 9.70 -9.67
C LEU A 75 -2.48 10.98 -10.44
N ARG A 76 -3.75 11.37 -10.44
CA ARG A 76 -4.25 12.53 -11.17
C ARG A 76 -5.19 13.36 -10.31
N PRO A 77 -5.30 14.68 -10.54
CA PRO A 77 -6.25 15.52 -9.80
C PRO A 77 -7.72 15.23 -10.15
N GLU A 78 -7.99 14.68 -11.34
CA GLU A 78 -9.35 14.37 -11.76
C GLU A 78 -9.87 13.10 -11.05
N PRO A 79 -11.16 13.03 -10.69
CA PRO A 79 -11.76 11.82 -10.12
C PRO A 79 -11.65 10.63 -11.08
N PHE A 80 -11.35 9.46 -10.56
CA PHE A 80 -11.41 8.22 -11.34
C PHE A 80 -12.85 7.70 -11.40
N THR A 81 -13.37 7.48 -12.62
CA THR A 81 -14.75 7.05 -12.87
C THR A 81 -14.87 5.57 -13.28
N GLY A 82 -13.76 4.84 -13.39
CA GLY A 82 -13.77 3.41 -13.68
C GLY A 82 -14.39 2.58 -12.54
N ALA A 83 -14.83 1.37 -12.86
CA ALA A 83 -15.36 0.43 -11.86
C ALA A 83 -14.24 -0.32 -11.11
N GLU A 84 -13.09 -0.44 -11.72
CA GLU A 84 -11.94 -1.15 -11.16
C GLU A 84 -11.36 -0.38 -9.97
N ARG A 85 -10.84 -1.13 -9.00
CA ARG A 85 -10.10 -0.60 -7.84
C ARG A 85 -8.83 -1.39 -7.66
N LEU A 86 -7.81 -0.74 -7.13
CA LEU A 86 -6.59 -1.39 -6.66
C LEU A 86 -6.80 -1.91 -5.24
N TRP A 87 -6.61 -3.22 -5.07
CA TRP A 87 -6.79 -3.90 -3.79
C TRP A 87 -5.46 -4.40 -3.26
N PHE A 88 -5.25 -4.19 -1.98
CA PHE A 88 -4.25 -4.90 -1.20
C PHE A 88 -4.91 -6.14 -0.58
N VAL A 89 -4.20 -7.25 -0.66
CA VAL A 89 -4.66 -8.52 -0.08
C VAL A 89 -3.51 -9.13 0.70
N ASN A 90 -3.76 -9.49 1.94
CA ASN A 90 -2.87 -10.30 2.77
C ASN A 90 -3.52 -11.64 3.07
N MET A 91 -2.77 -12.72 2.90
CA MET A 91 -3.24 -14.08 3.15
C MET A 91 -2.29 -14.81 4.08
N GLY A 92 -2.87 -15.55 5.00
CA GLY A 92 -2.20 -16.51 5.86
C GLY A 92 -2.34 -17.95 5.35
N GLY A 93 -1.42 -18.80 5.78
CA GLY A 93 -1.46 -20.23 5.49
C GLY A 93 -0.36 -20.99 6.21
N TYR A 94 -0.50 -22.29 6.31
CA TYR A 94 0.36 -23.12 7.13
C TYR A 94 1.25 -24.03 6.26
N ASP A 95 2.46 -24.24 6.76
CA ASP A 95 3.43 -25.20 6.24
C ASP A 95 3.82 -26.13 7.40
N PRO A 96 3.60 -27.45 7.31
CA PRO A 96 3.93 -28.38 8.38
C PRO A 96 5.42 -28.40 8.78
N ALA A 97 6.30 -27.89 7.93
CA ALA A 97 7.73 -27.77 8.22
C ALA A 97 8.10 -26.48 8.96
N GLN A 98 7.15 -25.58 9.21
CA GLN A 98 7.40 -24.28 9.86
C GLN A 98 6.55 -24.13 11.13
N LEU A 99 7.15 -23.56 12.18
CA LEU A 99 6.45 -23.29 13.43
C LEU A 99 5.48 -22.10 13.31
N ALA A 100 5.88 -21.09 12.57
CA ALA A 100 5.08 -19.90 12.38
C ALA A 100 4.19 -20.01 11.13
N GLU A 101 3.05 -19.36 11.18
CA GLU A 101 2.20 -19.15 10.01
C GLU A 101 2.95 -18.36 8.93
N ARG A 102 2.73 -18.73 7.69
CA ARG A 102 3.26 -18.01 6.52
C ARG A 102 2.26 -16.94 6.11
N HIS A 103 2.75 -15.75 5.86
CA HIS A 103 1.96 -14.66 5.28
C HIS A 103 2.50 -14.26 3.93
N ALA A 104 1.59 -13.93 3.02
CA ALA A 104 1.94 -13.32 1.74
C ALA A 104 0.91 -12.25 1.37
N PHE A 105 1.40 -11.15 0.86
CA PHE A 105 0.54 -10.07 0.39
C PHE A 105 0.75 -9.81 -1.10
N GLY A 106 -0.25 -9.17 -1.72
CA GLY A 106 -0.22 -8.83 -3.13
C GLY A 106 -1.12 -7.65 -3.47
N LEU A 107 -0.99 -7.21 -4.71
CA LEU A 107 -1.87 -6.21 -5.31
C LEU A 107 -2.68 -6.85 -6.42
N VAL A 108 -3.97 -6.58 -6.45
CA VAL A 108 -4.87 -7.03 -7.51
C VAL A 108 -5.76 -5.88 -7.98
N VAL A 109 -6.18 -5.91 -9.23
CA VAL A 109 -7.19 -5.00 -9.77
C VAL A 109 -8.49 -5.77 -9.93
N ALA A 110 -9.57 -5.27 -9.33
CA ALA A 110 -10.88 -5.91 -9.38
C ALA A 110 -11.99 -4.88 -9.16
N THR A 111 -13.21 -5.21 -9.61
CA THR A 111 -14.37 -4.34 -9.44
C THR A 111 -15.07 -4.52 -8.09
N SER A 112 -14.68 -5.53 -7.30
CA SER A 112 -15.23 -5.79 -5.97
C SER A 112 -14.25 -6.53 -5.07
N ALA A 113 -14.45 -6.43 -3.75
CA ALA A 113 -13.69 -7.18 -2.75
C ALA A 113 -13.77 -8.70 -2.96
N GLN A 114 -14.93 -9.21 -3.36
CA GLN A 114 -15.09 -10.64 -3.67
C GLN A 114 -14.23 -11.07 -4.86
N ALA A 115 -14.24 -10.30 -5.94
CA ALA A 115 -13.39 -10.56 -7.10
C ALA A 115 -11.90 -10.47 -6.76
N ALA A 116 -11.51 -9.49 -5.94
CA ALA A 116 -10.12 -9.35 -5.45
C ALA A 116 -9.68 -10.57 -4.63
N ARG A 117 -10.53 -11.06 -3.73
CA ARG A 117 -10.29 -12.29 -2.94
C ARG A 117 -10.07 -13.51 -3.82
N VAL A 118 -10.90 -13.69 -4.86
CA VAL A 118 -10.76 -14.81 -5.80
C VAL A 118 -9.45 -14.73 -6.55
N ALA A 119 -9.10 -13.55 -7.09
CA ALA A 119 -7.85 -13.34 -7.81
C ALA A 119 -6.62 -13.60 -6.92
N ALA A 120 -6.61 -13.09 -5.68
CA ALA A 120 -5.50 -13.28 -4.75
C ALA A 120 -5.28 -14.75 -4.36
N ARG A 121 -6.37 -15.51 -4.16
CA ARG A 121 -6.28 -16.95 -3.84
C ARG A 121 -5.58 -17.78 -4.92
N GLY A 122 -5.65 -17.36 -6.18
CA GLY A 122 -4.94 -18.00 -7.27
C GLY A 122 -3.44 -17.69 -7.31
N GLN A 123 -3.01 -16.64 -6.64
CA GLN A 123 -1.65 -16.11 -6.75
C GLN A 123 -0.81 -16.27 -5.46
N LEU A 124 -1.44 -16.11 -4.29
CA LEU A 124 -0.75 -16.06 -3.01
C LEU A 124 -0.74 -17.42 -2.31
N LEU A 125 0.41 -17.82 -1.80
CA LEU A 125 0.64 -19.03 -1.02
C LEU A 125 0.09 -20.32 -1.68
N PRO A 126 0.38 -20.61 -2.98
CA PRO A 126 -0.24 -21.74 -3.69
C PRO A 126 -0.01 -23.09 -3.01
N ASP A 127 1.09 -23.26 -2.30
CA ASP A 127 1.56 -24.51 -1.65
C ASP A 127 1.17 -24.59 -0.17
N ALA A 128 0.62 -23.54 0.42
CA ALA A 128 0.28 -23.53 1.84
C ALA A 128 -1.04 -24.26 2.11
N LEU A 129 -1.09 -24.94 3.26
CA LEU A 129 -2.30 -25.56 3.79
C LEU A 129 -3.17 -24.54 4.51
N HIS A 130 -4.47 -24.83 4.60
CA HIS A 130 -5.44 -24.02 5.35
C HIS A 130 -5.37 -22.50 5.07
N ARG A 131 -5.20 -22.14 3.79
CA ARG A 131 -5.12 -20.74 3.37
C ARG A 131 -6.39 -19.98 3.73
N HIS A 132 -6.21 -18.82 4.32
CA HIS A 132 -7.28 -17.91 4.67
C HIS A 132 -6.92 -16.46 4.33
N LEU A 133 -7.91 -15.60 4.39
CA LEU A 133 -7.74 -14.17 4.18
C LEU A 133 -7.52 -13.51 5.52
N ASP A 134 -6.41 -12.80 5.69
CA ASP A 134 -6.13 -11.99 6.88
C ASP A 134 -6.63 -10.58 6.68
N ASP A 135 -6.37 -10.01 5.50
CA ASP A 135 -6.71 -8.63 5.22
C ASP A 135 -7.04 -8.38 3.74
N LEU A 136 -7.99 -7.49 3.50
CA LEU A 136 -8.39 -7.04 2.18
C LEU A 136 -8.95 -5.63 2.24
N HIS A 137 -8.30 -4.68 1.57
CA HIS A 137 -8.82 -3.32 1.47
C HIS A 137 -8.45 -2.64 0.15
N GLY A 138 -9.24 -1.65 -0.26
CA GLY A 138 -8.87 -0.78 -1.37
C GLY A 138 -7.68 0.12 -0.98
N VAL A 139 -6.71 0.24 -1.87
CA VAL A 139 -5.51 1.05 -1.61
C VAL A 139 -5.87 2.53 -1.40
N GLU A 140 -6.88 3.04 -2.10
CA GLU A 140 -7.38 4.39 -1.92
C GLU A 140 -7.91 4.63 -0.50
N ALA A 141 -8.59 3.64 0.09
CA ALA A 141 -9.09 3.73 1.46
C ALA A 141 -7.94 3.72 2.48
N ALA A 142 -6.89 2.93 2.26
CA ALA A 142 -5.70 2.91 3.10
C ALA A 142 -4.97 4.27 3.09
N LEU A 143 -4.90 4.91 1.92
CA LEU A 143 -4.30 6.23 1.78
C LEU A 143 -5.14 7.33 2.47
N ALA A 144 -6.46 7.27 2.38
CA ALA A 144 -7.36 8.20 3.05
C ALA A 144 -7.33 8.07 4.58
N GLY A 145 -7.26 6.83 5.10
CA GLY A 145 -7.14 6.55 6.54
C GLY A 145 -5.85 7.02 7.17
N ALA A 146 -4.79 7.16 6.38
CA ALA A 146 -3.49 7.64 6.85
C ALA A 146 -3.46 9.14 7.20
N THR A 147 -4.46 9.91 6.78
CA THR A 147 -4.58 11.37 7.03
C THR A 147 -5.44 11.70 8.26
N GLY A 148 -6.20 10.74 8.79
CA GLY A 148 -7.08 10.92 9.94
C GLY A 148 -6.64 10.09 11.15
N ALA A 149 -6.66 10.69 12.34
CA ALA A 149 -6.36 10.01 13.59
C ALA A 149 -7.38 8.86 13.83
N GLY A 150 -6.90 7.62 13.90
CA GLY A 150 -7.56 6.56 14.64
C GLY A 150 -8.85 5.99 14.05
N ALA A 151 -8.88 5.64 12.77
CA ALA A 151 -9.91 4.72 12.31
C ALA A 151 -9.60 3.32 12.84
N ALA A 152 -10.31 2.94 13.92
CA ALA A 152 -10.32 1.57 14.37
C ALA A 152 -10.82 0.67 13.22
N TRP A 153 -10.05 -0.34 12.91
CA TRP A 153 -10.35 -1.37 11.94
C TRP A 153 -11.64 -2.12 12.33
N ALA A 154 -12.75 -1.76 11.78
CA ALA A 154 -13.99 -2.48 11.88
C ALA A 154 -14.33 -3.03 10.50
N GLY A 155 -14.31 -4.36 10.36
CA GLY A 155 -14.56 -5.12 9.13
C GLY A 155 -15.99 -5.01 8.59
N THR A 156 -16.43 -3.81 8.27
CA THR A 156 -17.70 -3.55 7.59
C THR A 156 -17.45 -2.72 6.35
N GLU A 157 -18.08 -3.15 5.27
CA GLU A 157 -18.09 -2.59 3.91
C GLU A 157 -17.87 -1.06 3.84
N PRO A 158 -16.84 -0.55 3.15
CA PRO A 158 -16.70 0.89 2.96
C PRO A 158 -17.46 1.36 1.73
N ALA A 159 -18.79 1.42 1.81
CA ALA A 159 -19.59 2.04 0.76
C ALA A 159 -19.56 3.58 0.77
N LEU A 160 -18.88 4.22 1.71
CA LEU A 160 -18.97 5.67 1.96
C LEU A 160 -17.64 6.44 1.94
N ALA A 161 -16.49 5.80 1.72
CA ALA A 161 -15.18 6.49 1.74
C ALA A 161 -14.75 7.06 0.38
N LEU A 162 -15.57 7.01 -0.64
CA LEU A 162 -15.23 7.37 -2.04
C LEU A 162 -15.24 8.86 -2.36
N GLN A 163 -15.42 9.76 -1.39
CA GLN A 163 -15.48 11.22 -1.65
C GLN A 163 -14.31 12.04 -1.12
N HIS A 164 -13.33 11.41 -0.46
CA HIS A 164 -12.16 12.15 0.03
C HIS A 164 -10.96 11.84 -0.85
N GLY A 165 -10.60 12.80 -1.68
CA GLY A 165 -9.37 12.74 -2.47
C GLY A 165 -8.13 12.56 -1.56
N LEU A 166 -7.12 11.87 -2.08
CA LEU A 166 -5.81 11.73 -1.47
C LEU A 166 -5.21 13.12 -1.20
N GLU A 167 -5.16 13.53 0.06
CA GLU A 167 -4.44 14.73 0.44
C GLU A 167 -2.94 14.41 0.53
N LEU A 168 -2.19 14.91 -0.44
CA LEU A 168 -0.73 14.90 -0.37
C LEU A 168 -0.26 15.90 0.68
N ASP A 169 0.66 15.48 1.53
CA ASP A 169 1.43 16.37 2.39
C ASP A 169 2.49 17.09 1.51
N ALA A 170 2.02 17.96 0.62
CA ALA A 170 2.90 18.84 -0.12
C ALA A 170 3.29 19.98 0.81
N GLY A 171 4.55 20.05 1.19
CA GLY A 171 5.05 21.17 1.97
C GLY A 171 4.64 22.52 1.38
N ALA A 172 4.07 23.39 2.19
CA ALA A 172 3.81 24.84 2.02
C ALA A 172 3.11 25.33 0.75
N GLY A 173 2.62 24.49 -0.15
CA GLY A 173 1.85 24.90 -1.33
C GLY A 173 0.58 24.05 -1.42
N GLY A 174 -0.59 24.69 -1.50
CA GLY A 174 -1.94 24.12 -1.37
C GLY A 174 -2.09 22.67 -1.89
N ARG A 175 -2.61 21.82 -1.02
CA ARG A 175 -2.87 20.40 -1.29
C ARG A 175 -3.95 20.28 -2.36
N GLN A 176 -3.62 19.67 -3.48
CA GLN A 176 -4.64 19.19 -4.42
C GLN A 176 -4.89 17.69 -4.13
N PRO A 177 -6.17 17.31 -3.96
CA PRO A 177 -6.51 15.90 -3.84
C PRO A 177 -6.13 15.16 -5.13
N LEU A 178 -5.56 13.97 -5.00
CA LEU A 178 -5.24 13.10 -6.15
C LEU A 178 -6.09 11.84 -6.08
N ALA A 179 -6.59 11.41 -7.22
CA ALA A 179 -7.25 10.12 -7.39
C ALA A 179 -6.29 9.11 -8.02
N LEU A 180 -6.42 7.85 -7.62
CA LEU A 180 -5.71 6.74 -8.24
C LEU A 180 -6.45 6.30 -9.49
N HIS A 181 -5.77 6.37 -10.64
CA HIS A 181 -6.28 5.97 -11.95
C HIS A 181 -5.69 4.63 -12.37
N LEU A 182 -6.55 3.74 -12.81
CA LEU A 182 -6.20 2.44 -13.37
C LEU A 182 -6.47 2.46 -14.87
N ILE A 183 -5.40 2.48 -15.66
CA ILE A 183 -5.47 2.63 -17.11
C ILE A 183 -5.13 1.30 -17.75
N PRO A 184 -6.09 0.62 -18.42
CA PRO A 184 -5.82 -0.64 -19.08
C PRO A 184 -4.86 -0.42 -20.25
N ASP A 185 -3.68 -1.01 -20.18
CA ASP A 185 -2.66 -0.94 -21.22
C ASP A 185 -1.87 -2.25 -21.39
N GLY A 186 -2.28 -3.29 -20.67
CA GLY A 186 -1.62 -4.60 -20.68
C GLY A 186 -0.32 -4.66 -19.86
N SER A 187 0.08 -3.58 -19.20
CA SER A 187 1.31 -3.55 -18.42
C SER A 187 1.22 -4.39 -17.15
N HIS A 188 2.32 -5.03 -16.80
CA HIS A 188 2.44 -5.83 -15.59
C HIS A 188 3.81 -5.59 -14.94
N GLN A 189 3.79 -5.26 -13.66
CA GLN A 189 4.99 -5.14 -12.83
C GLN A 189 4.97 -6.28 -11.79
N PRO A 190 6.04 -7.08 -11.69
CA PRO A 190 6.16 -8.04 -10.60
C PRO A 190 6.24 -7.29 -9.26
N LEU A 191 5.74 -7.91 -8.20
CA LEU A 191 5.83 -7.37 -6.84
C LEU A 191 7.26 -7.57 -6.30
N LEU A 192 8.18 -6.79 -6.86
CA LEU A 192 9.59 -6.80 -6.48
C LEU A 192 10.01 -5.40 -6.01
N PRO A 193 10.87 -5.31 -4.99
CA PRO A 193 11.29 -4.01 -4.47
C PRO A 193 12.16 -3.25 -5.48
N ASP A 194 11.95 -1.95 -5.60
CA ASP A 194 12.90 -1.03 -6.24
C ASP A 194 14.14 -0.83 -5.33
N TRP A 195 13.97 -1.02 -4.02
CA TRP A 195 15.04 -1.02 -3.03
C TRP A 195 14.67 -1.92 -1.84
N TYR A 196 15.66 -2.58 -1.26
CA TYR A 196 15.56 -3.36 -0.03
C TYR A 196 16.81 -3.22 0.82
N GLY A 197 16.67 -3.39 2.13
CA GLY A 197 17.74 -3.29 3.09
C GLY A 197 17.24 -2.78 4.44
N TYR A 198 18.16 -2.32 5.30
CA TYR A 198 17.83 -1.73 6.59
C TYR A 198 18.11 -0.23 6.55
N ARG A 199 17.06 0.59 6.54
CA ARG A 199 17.16 2.04 6.51
C ARG A 199 16.37 2.65 7.68
N PRO A 200 17.03 3.07 8.77
CA PRO A 200 16.37 3.78 9.88
C PRO A 200 15.67 5.06 9.42
N ILE A 201 14.51 5.33 9.97
CA ILE A 201 13.71 6.54 9.66
C ILE A 201 13.16 7.19 10.93
#